data_3849873830daa3a8848ccb47c4a69fac
#
_entry.id   3849873830daa3a8848ccb47c4a69fac
#
_cell.length_a   1.000
_cell.length_b   1.000
_cell.length_c   1.000
_cell.angle_alpha   90.00
_cell.angle_beta   90.00
_cell.angle_gamma   90.00
#
_symmetry.space_group_name_H-M   'P 1'
#
loop_
_entity.id
_entity.type
_entity.pdbx_description
1 polymer ?
#
loop_
_entity_poly.entity_id
_entity_poly.type
_entity_poly.pdbx_seq_one_letter_code
_entity_poly.pdbx_strand_id
1 'polypeptide(L)'
;IVDSNGVFPMSWTERPYPTAHGFRRFVHERFVECMETWPAHNPVAPDHNLWMEDDEYNIIATQSKVGVTPFEWLWRAGESGSSGIDALSTLDIDHTVPPVANAHGGRDTAVRMLREFLSNRLDRYHEDRNQVKNPATSGLSPWFHFGHLSTVEVVRRIIDGNGWMPDLINAPRRGARAGWWGLPEPLEAFLDQIITWRELGFNNAYHNPDHNHYESLPQWAKITLSEHADDERTTYTLEQIRNADTHDEIWNAAQRQLVRKGIIHNYLRMLWGKRILEWASSPEEAAEWMIDLNDTYALDGRDPNSYTGIFWVLGRHDRAWGPERAIFGKIRYMSSENTRRKFDLKPYLQEFGH
;
A
#
# COMPACT_ATOMS: atom_id res chain seq x y z
N ILE A 1 20.61 -2.04 10.46
CA ILE A 1 19.28 -1.85 9.83
C ILE A 1 18.74 -0.52 10.33
N VAL A 2 18.31 0.32 9.41
CA VAL A 2 17.70 1.62 9.72
C VAL A 2 16.18 1.49 9.46
N ASP A 3 15.37 1.76 10.48
CA ASP A 3 13.90 1.80 10.36
C ASP A 3 13.47 3.20 9.91
N SER A 4 13.30 3.37 8.60
CA SER A 4 12.94 4.65 7.98
C SER A 4 11.64 4.58 7.17
N ASN A 5 10.88 3.49 7.31
CA ASN A 5 9.72 3.22 6.48
C ASN A 5 8.47 3.99 6.90
N GLY A 6 8.36 4.36 8.17
CA GLY A 6 7.20 4.98 8.77
C GLY A 6 7.50 6.30 9.47
N VAL A 7 6.48 6.80 10.13
CA VAL A 7 6.55 7.93 11.06
C VAL A 7 7.11 7.44 12.40
N PHE A 8 6.75 6.20 12.78
CA PHE A 8 7.20 5.57 14.01
C PHE A 8 8.25 4.49 13.75
N PRO A 9 9.32 4.42 14.54
CA PRO A 9 10.17 3.22 14.58
C PRO A 9 9.34 2.03 15.08
N MET A 10 9.34 0.92 14.35
CA MET A 10 8.56 -0.27 14.75
C MET A 10 9.10 -0.90 16.03
N SER A 11 10.37 -0.67 16.36
CA SER A 11 10.99 -1.05 17.64
C SER A 11 10.34 -0.40 18.88
N TRP A 12 9.57 0.66 18.71
CA TRP A 12 8.78 1.25 19.79
C TRP A 12 7.50 0.47 20.10
N THR A 13 7.12 -0.45 19.24
CA THR A 13 5.96 -1.29 19.43
C THR A 13 6.34 -2.59 20.14
N GLU A 14 5.63 -2.95 21.21
CA GLU A 14 5.91 -4.14 22.01
C GLU A 14 5.26 -5.40 21.45
N ARG A 15 4.29 -5.25 20.54
CA ARG A 15 3.47 -6.35 20.02
C ARG A 15 2.79 -5.99 18.69
N PRO A 16 2.30 -6.99 17.94
CA PRO A 16 1.40 -6.72 16.84
C PRO A 16 0.05 -6.21 17.35
N TYR A 17 -0.53 -5.24 16.65
CA TYR A 17 -1.86 -4.73 16.95
C TYR A 17 -2.90 -5.41 16.05
N PRO A 18 -3.91 -6.08 16.63
CA PRO A 18 -4.92 -6.78 15.84
C PRO A 18 -5.91 -5.84 15.14
N THR A 19 -6.01 -4.59 15.58
CA THR A 19 -6.98 -3.62 15.03
C THR A 19 -6.36 -2.23 14.86
N ALA A 20 -6.84 -1.50 13.87
CA ALA A 20 -6.46 -0.10 13.68
C ALA A 20 -6.80 0.79 14.89
N HIS A 21 -7.87 0.48 15.64
CA HIS A 21 -8.19 1.22 16.85
C HIS A 21 -7.10 1.09 17.94
N GLY A 22 -6.62 -0.13 18.16
CA GLY A 22 -5.54 -0.39 19.12
C GLY A 22 -4.25 0.31 18.71
N PHE A 23 -3.86 0.20 17.44
CA PHE A 23 -2.66 0.85 16.94
C PHE A 23 -2.77 2.39 16.94
N ARG A 24 -3.94 2.95 16.59
CA ARG A 24 -4.19 4.39 16.67
C ARG A 24 -4.04 4.95 18.09
N ARG A 25 -4.44 4.17 19.10
CA ARG A 25 -4.21 4.58 20.51
C ARG A 25 -2.73 4.69 20.83
N PHE A 26 -1.93 3.75 20.38
CA PHE A 26 -0.46 3.81 20.47
C PHE A 26 0.09 5.04 19.74
N VAL A 27 -0.32 5.26 18.49
CA VAL A 27 0.08 6.44 17.69
C VAL A 27 -0.23 7.74 18.45
N HIS A 28 -1.47 7.91 18.91
CA HIS A 28 -1.91 9.11 19.61
C HIS A 28 -1.19 9.33 20.95
N GLU A 29 -0.78 8.27 21.62
CA GLU A 29 -0.05 8.33 22.86
C GLU A 29 1.40 8.76 22.69
N ARG A 30 2.04 8.32 21.59
CA ARG A 30 3.48 8.45 21.38
C ARG A 30 3.85 9.49 20.32
N PHE A 31 2.88 10.12 19.65
CA PHE A 31 3.14 10.93 18.46
C PHE A 31 4.04 12.13 18.77
N VAL A 32 3.78 12.88 19.83
CA VAL A 32 4.57 14.06 20.18
C VAL A 32 6.02 13.71 20.51
N GLU A 33 6.22 12.64 21.31
CA GLU A 33 7.55 12.11 21.59
C GLU A 33 8.26 11.63 20.32
N CYS A 34 7.53 10.98 19.42
CA CYS A 34 8.08 10.52 18.15
C CYS A 34 8.56 11.67 17.27
N MET A 35 7.86 12.79 17.24
CA MET A 35 8.27 13.97 16.45
C MET A 35 9.65 14.49 16.86
N GLU A 36 10.05 14.37 18.13
CA GLU A 36 11.36 14.79 18.63
C GLU A 36 12.50 13.93 18.06
N THR A 37 12.19 12.71 17.62
CA THR A 37 13.16 11.76 17.05
C THR A 37 13.26 11.86 15.53
N TRP A 38 12.41 12.64 14.87
CA TRP A 38 12.41 12.72 13.43
C TRP A 38 13.70 13.34 12.89
N PRO A 39 14.22 12.86 11.75
CA PRO A 39 15.42 13.41 11.16
C PRO A 39 15.25 14.91 10.87
N ALA A 40 16.33 15.65 10.89
CA ALA A 40 16.33 17.06 10.50
C ALA A 40 15.72 17.24 9.09
N HIS A 41 15.14 18.43 8.85
CA HIS A 41 14.52 18.74 7.54
C HIS A 41 15.53 18.68 6.39
N ASN A 42 16.76 19.08 6.66
CA ASN A 42 17.92 18.90 5.80
C ASN A 42 19.05 18.28 6.61
N PRO A 43 19.20 16.95 6.63
CA PRO A 43 20.21 16.26 7.44
C PRO A 43 21.63 16.51 6.93
N VAL A 44 21.80 16.94 5.68
CA VAL A 44 23.09 17.27 5.09
C VAL A 44 23.28 18.78 5.16
N ALA A 45 24.02 19.23 6.17
CA ALA A 45 24.42 20.62 6.21
C ALA A 45 25.39 20.94 5.05
N PRO A 46 25.33 22.14 4.48
CA PRO A 46 26.18 22.53 3.34
C PRO A 46 27.68 22.35 3.61
N ASP A 47 28.08 22.38 4.87
CA ASP A 47 29.50 22.34 5.30
C ASP A 47 30.01 20.92 5.60
N HIS A 48 29.17 19.89 5.53
CA HIS A 48 29.59 18.52 5.65
C HIS A 48 29.85 17.93 4.28
N ASN A 49 31.12 17.77 3.92
CA ASN A 49 31.56 16.88 2.85
C ASN A 49 31.26 15.42 3.28
N LEU A 50 30.00 15.01 3.18
CA LEU A 50 29.59 13.63 3.37
C LEU A 50 29.76 12.78 2.09
N TRP A 51 30.44 13.32 1.09
CA TRP A 51 30.84 12.55 -0.08
C TRP A 51 31.97 11.64 0.35
N MET A 52 31.75 10.35 0.28
CA MET A 52 32.83 9.37 0.43
C MET A 52 33.84 9.65 -0.67
N GLU A 53 35.11 9.64 -0.32
CA GLU A 53 36.16 9.66 -1.35
C GLU A 53 36.03 8.38 -2.21
N ASP A 54 36.39 8.48 -3.49
CA ASP A 54 36.26 7.37 -4.45
C ASP A 54 36.90 6.07 -3.95
N ASP A 55 37.96 6.17 -3.16
CA ASP A 55 38.66 5.02 -2.57
C ASP A 55 37.84 4.33 -1.48
N GLU A 56 37.12 5.06 -0.63
CA GLU A 56 36.23 4.47 0.40
C GLU A 56 35.02 3.78 -0.24
N TYR A 57 34.48 4.38 -1.30
CA TYR A 57 33.41 3.79 -2.08
C TYR A 57 33.82 2.46 -2.72
N ASN A 58 34.99 2.43 -3.34
CA ASN A 58 35.57 1.23 -3.96
C ASN A 58 35.83 0.11 -2.95
N ILE A 59 36.22 0.42 -1.72
CA ILE A 59 36.44 -0.55 -0.63
C ILE A 59 35.10 -1.18 -0.24
N ILE A 60 34.03 -0.41 -0.09
CA ILE A 60 32.70 -0.93 0.24
C ILE A 60 32.13 -1.76 -0.92
N ALA A 61 32.29 -1.31 -2.15
CA ALA A 61 31.84 -2.02 -3.33
C ALA A 61 32.55 -3.36 -3.54
N THR A 62 33.87 -3.43 -3.25
CA THR A 62 34.65 -4.67 -3.37
C THR A 62 34.45 -5.62 -2.20
N GLN A 63 34.05 -5.15 -1.02
CA GLN A 63 33.74 -5.98 0.15
C GLN A 63 32.30 -6.53 0.11
N SER A 64 31.41 -5.94 -0.68
CA SER A 64 30.09 -6.52 -0.88
C SER A 64 30.23 -7.80 -1.72
N LYS A 65 29.84 -8.96 -1.17
CA LYS A 65 29.83 -10.25 -1.86
C LYS A 65 28.83 -10.34 -3.03
N VAL A 66 28.23 -9.24 -3.39
CA VAL A 66 27.33 -9.12 -4.53
C VAL A 66 28.18 -8.73 -5.72
N GLY A 67 28.56 -9.71 -6.52
CA GLY A 67 29.53 -9.62 -7.63
C GLY A 67 29.09 -8.82 -8.84
N VAL A 68 28.18 -7.88 -8.69
CA VAL A 68 27.88 -6.84 -9.67
C VAL A 68 27.66 -5.58 -8.88
N THR A 69 28.46 -4.55 -9.13
CA THR A 69 28.18 -3.22 -8.59
C THR A 69 26.94 -2.68 -9.29
N PRO A 70 25.79 -2.60 -8.60
CA PRO A 70 24.55 -2.07 -9.20
C PRO A 70 24.72 -0.64 -9.73
N PHE A 71 25.74 0.05 -9.23
CA PHE A 71 26.06 1.44 -9.57
C PHE A 71 26.73 1.63 -10.94
N GLU A 72 27.67 0.80 -11.34
CA GLU A 72 28.26 0.91 -12.68
C GLU A 72 27.22 0.70 -13.78
N TRP A 73 26.28 -0.20 -13.51
CA TRP A 73 25.19 -0.49 -14.43
C TRP A 73 24.19 0.67 -14.50
N LEU A 74 23.78 1.25 -13.36
CA LEU A 74 22.92 2.42 -13.28
C LEU A 74 23.57 3.67 -13.88
N TRP A 75 24.86 3.85 -13.66
CA TRP A 75 25.63 4.97 -14.21
C TRP A 75 25.76 4.87 -15.72
N ARG A 76 26.12 3.70 -16.25
CA ARG A 76 26.22 3.46 -17.71
C ARG A 76 24.88 3.59 -18.42
N ALA A 77 23.78 3.22 -17.79
CA ALA A 77 22.43 3.43 -18.33
C ALA A 77 22.10 4.94 -18.46
N GLY A 78 22.64 5.79 -17.59
CA GLY A 78 22.51 7.24 -17.66
C GLY A 78 23.41 7.91 -18.72
N GLU A 79 24.62 7.39 -18.93
CA GLU A 79 25.61 7.97 -19.86
C GLU A 79 25.36 7.64 -21.34
N SER A 80 24.72 6.50 -21.61
CA SER A 80 24.57 6.01 -22.99
C SER A 80 23.38 6.58 -23.75
N GLY A 81 22.56 7.45 -23.13
CA GLY A 81 21.31 7.91 -23.76
C GLY A 81 20.32 6.79 -24.05
N SER A 82 20.66 5.55 -23.70
CA SER A 82 19.75 4.43 -23.74
C SER A 82 18.68 4.64 -22.66
N SER A 83 17.42 4.43 -23.01
CA SER A 83 16.36 4.42 -22.02
C SER A 83 16.70 3.33 -20.99
N GLY A 84 16.47 3.55 -19.70
CA GLY A 84 16.73 2.55 -18.66
C GLY A 84 16.02 1.21 -18.93
N ILE A 85 15.07 1.18 -19.87
CA ILE A 85 14.38 0.01 -20.41
C ILE A 85 15.34 -0.93 -21.16
N ASP A 86 16.31 -0.41 -21.93
CA ASP A 86 17.26 -1.25 -22.66
C ASP A 86 18.21 -1.99 -21.71
N ALA A 87 18.52 -1.37 -20.57
CA ALA A 87 19.32 -1.98 -19.53
C ALA A 87 18.57 -3.11 -18.79
N LEU A 88 17.25 -2.98 -18.62
CA LEU A 88 16.41 -4.03 -18.00
C LEU A 88 16.44 -5.34 -18.81
N SER A 89 16.60 -5.27 -20.15
CA SER A 89 16.64 -6.45 -21.02
C SER A 89 17.77 -7.44 -20.69
N THR A 90 18.81 -7.00 -19.96
CA THR A 90 19.96 -7.82 -19.56
C THR A 90 19.79 -8.49 -18.20
N LEU A 91 18.74 -8.16 -17.46
CA LEU A 91 18.48 -8.73 -16.12
C LEU A 91 17.74 -10.06 -16.25
N ASP A 92 18.04 -10.97 -15.31
CA ASP A 92 17.31 -12.23 -15.14
C ASP A 92 16.00 -11.98 -14.36
N ILE A 93 15.03 -11.42 -15.06
CA ILE A 93 13.69 -11.10 -14.56
C ILE A 93 12.63 -11.56 -15.57
N ASP A 94 11.37 -11.61 -15.15
CA ASP A 94 10.24 -11.90 -16.03
C ASP A 94 9.97 -10.72 -16.99
N HIS A 95 10.45 -10.83 -18.22
CA HIS A 95 10.26 -9.84 -19.28
C HIS A 95 8.87 -9.86 -19.93
N THR A 96 7.97 -10.77 -19.53
CA THR A 96 6.57 -10.77 -20.00
C THR A 96 5.75 -9.68 -19.35
N VAL A 97 6.21 -9.13 -18.21
CA VAL A 97 5.58 -8.02 -17.51
C VAL A 97 6.17 -6.70 -18.01
N PRO A 98 5.42 -5.92 -18.82
CA PRO A 98 5.93 -4.67 -19.36
C PRO A 98 6.03 -3.57 -18.30
N PRO A 99 6.92 -2.59 -18.48
CA PRO A 99 6.94 -1.38 -17.66
C PRO A 99 5.58 -0.66 -17.71
N VAL A 100 5.16 -0.11 -16.57
CA VAL A 100 3.93 0.69 -16.49
C VAL A 100 4.10 1.99 -17.25
N ALA A 101 3.31 2.18 -18.29
CA ALA A 101 3.35 3.40 -19.10
C ALA A 101 3.01 4.64 -18.26
N ASN A 102 3.80 5.72 -18.43
CA ASN A 102 3.63 7.01 -17.73
C ASN A 102 3.81 6.96 -16.20
N ALA A 103 4.34 5.88 -15.65
CA ALA A 103 4.77 5.83 -14.26
C ALA A 103 6.27 6.12 -14.17
N HIS A 104 6.61 7.33 -13.74
CA HIS A 104 7.99 7.76 -13.58
C HIS A 104 8.35 7.79 -12.10
N GLY A 105 9.40 7.05 -11.72
CA GLY A 105 9.96 7.09 -10.38
C GLY A 105 10.68 8.41 -10.08
N GLY A 106 11.36 8.45 -8.95
CA GLY A 106 12.23 9.55 -8.55
C GLY A 106 11.56 10.63 -7.69
N ARG A 107 12.42 11.33 -6.99
CA ARG A 107 12.06 12.36 -6.00
C ARG A 107 11.23 13.50 -6.58
N ASP A 108 11.63 14.03 -7.73
CA ASP A 108 10.96 15.20 -8.33
C ASP A 108 9.52 14.87 -8.73
N THR A 109 9.30 13.68 -9.30
CA THR A 109 7.95 13.19 -9.60
C THR A 109 7.13 13.02 -8.34
N ALA A 110 7.69 12.40 -7.30
CA ALA A 110 7.01 12.20 -6.02
C ALA A 110 6.56 13.52 -5.38
N VAL A 111 7.45 14.52 -5.37
CA VAL A 111 7.14 15.87 -4.83
C VAL A 111 6.09 16.59 -5.66
N ARG A 112 6.12 16.47 -6.99
CA ARG A 112 5.09 17.02 -7.87
C ARG A 112 3.72 16.39 -7.59
N MET A 113 3.66 15.07 -7.48
CA MET A 113 2.44 14.33 -7.15
C MET A 113 1.89 14.71 -5.78
N LEU A 114 2.77 14.86 -4.79
CA LEU A 114 2.38 15.32 -3.46
C LEU A 114 1.79 16.74 -3.51
N ARG A 115 2.45 17.69 -4.19
CA ARG A 115 1.96 19.06 -4.33
C ARG A 115 0.59 19.10 -5.00
N GLU A 116 0.43 18.35 -6.08
CA GLU A 116 -0.85 18.25 -6.81
C GLU A 116 -1.96 17.67 -5.89
N PHE A 117 -1.66 16.63 -5.14
CA PHE A 117 -2.61 16.07 -4.18
C PHE A 117 -3.01 17.07 -3.09
N LEU A 118 -2.03 17.72 -2.46
CA LEU A 118 -2.28 18.70 -1.38
C LEU A 118 -3.11 19.88 -1.87
N SER A 119 -2.88 20.34 -3.12
CA SER A 119 -3.56 21.53 -3.66
C SER A 119 -4.95 21.24 -4.22
N ASN A 120 -5.19 20.03 -4.78
CA ASN A 120 -6.37 19.80 -5.63
C ASN A 120 -7.32 18.72 -5.09
N ARG A 121 -6.85 17.84 -4.19
CA ARG A 121 -7.63 16.66 -3.78
C ARG A 121 -7.75 16.47 -2.27
N LEU A 122 -6.82 17.02 -1.48
CA LEU A 122 -6.80 16.80 -0.03
C LEU A 122 -8.10 17.29 0.63
N ASP A 123 -8.63 18.45 0.24
CA ASP A 123 -9.83 19.06 0.84
C ASP A 123 -11.06 18.15 0.77
N ARG A 124 -11.16 17.31 -0.27
CA ARG A 124 -12.27 16.38 -0.45
C ARG A 124 -11.91 14.92 -0.17
N TYR A 125 -10.71 14.67 0.37
CA TYR A 125 -10.18 13.32 0.60
C TYR A 125 -11.10 12.46 1.47
N HIS A 126 -11.65 13.00 2.53
CA HIS A 126 -12.50 12.30 3.49
C HIS A 126 -13.79 11.75 2.86
N GLU A 127 -14.36 12.45 1.88
CA GLU A 127 -15.57 12.08 1.15
C GLU A 127 -15.29 11.25 -0.08
N ASP A 128 -14.34 11.69 -0.91
CA ASP A 128 -14.20 11.21 -2.30
C ASP A 128 -13.10 10.17 -2.49
N ARG A 129 -12.29 9.84 -1.49
CA ARG A 129 -11.24 8.83 -1.64
C ARG A 129 -11.74 7.45 -2.08
N ASN A 130 -13.01 7.13 -1.80
CA ASN A 130 -13.63 5.87 -2.20
C ASN A 130 -14.49 6.00 -3.47
N GLN A 131 -14.63 7.17 -4.06
CA GLN A 131 -15.33 7.36 -5.32
C GLN A 131 -14.50 6.80 -6.47
N VAL A 132 -15.11 5.97 -7.33
CA VAL A 132 -14.43 5.40 -8.50
C VAL A 132 -14.27 6.45 -9.59
N LYS A 133 -15.28 7.31 -9.76
CA LYS A 133 -15.23 8.46 -10.64
C LYS A 133 -14.60 9.65 -9.93
N ASN A 134 -13.51 10.18 -10.48
CA ASN A 134 -12.79 11.33 -9.93
C ASN A 134 -12.37 11.16 -8.45
N PRO A 135 -11.62 10.10 -8.10
CA PRO A 135 -11.23 9.82 -6.73
C PRO A 135 -10.29 10.89 -6.18
N ALA A 136 -10.41 11.17 -4.87
CA ALA A 136 -9.49 12.05 -4.16
C ALA A 136 -8.31 11.31 -3.52
N THR A 137 -7.89 10.18 -4.07
CA THR A 137 -6.73 9.42 -3.55
C THR A 137 -5.42 10.16 -3.80
N SER A 138 -4.44 9.99 -2.91
CA SER A 138 -3.12 10.63 -3.08
C SER A 138 -2.32 10.03 -4.24
N GLY A 139 -2.45 8.73 -4.49
CA GLY A 139 -1.66 7.99 -5.46
C GLY A 139 -0.19 7.86 -5.10
N LEU A 140 0.20 8.09 -3.84
CA LEU A 140 1.59 8.19 -3.41
C LEU A 140 2.23 6.84 -2.98
N SER A 141 1.46 5.76 -2.89
CA SER A 141 1.97 4.47 -2.39
C SER A 141 3.20 3.95 -3.14
N PRO A 142 3.32 4.04 -4.48
CA PRO A 142 4.54 3.61 -5.16
C PRO A 142 5.79 4.41 -4.74
N TRP A 143 5.64 5.71 -4.57
CA TRP A 143 6.80 6.55 -4.18
C TRP A 143 7.19 6.37 -2.71
N PHE A 144 6.26 6.01 -1.83
CA PHE A 144 6.59 5.56 -0.47
C PHE A 144 7.30 4.21 -0.50
N HIS A 145 6.80 3.26 -1.30
CA HIS A 145 7.37 1.93 -1.43
C HIS A 145 8.84 1.97 -1.88
N PHE A 146 9.14 2.76 -2.90
CA PHE A 146 10.51 2.90 -3.43
C PHE A 146 11.36 3.94 -2.70
N GLY A 147 10.90 4.53 -1.59
CA GLY A 147 11.66 5.51 -0.81
C GLY A 147 11.89 6.85 -1.50
N HIS A 148 11.17 7.15 -2.59
CA HIS A 148 11.26 8.45 -3.26
C HIS A 148 10.63 9.59 -2.45
N LEU A 149 9.77 9.25 -1.49
CA LEU A 149 9.07 10.16 -0.61
C LEU A 149 9.02 9.58 0.81
N SER A 150 9.40 10.37 1.81
CA SER A 150 9.30 9.98 3.21
C SER A 150 7.90 10.26 3.75
N THR A 151 7.34 9.33 4.54
CA THR A 151 6.09 9.55 5.27
C THR A 151 6.22 10.69 6.29
N VAL A 152 7.36 10.79 6.97
CA VAL A 152 7.67 11.90 7.89
C VAL A 152 7.60 13.24 7.17
N GLU A 153 8.17 13.35 5.97
CA GLU A 153 8.11 14.59 5.18
C GLU A 153 6.67 14.97 4.83
N VAL A 154 5.85 14.00 4.44
CA VAL A 154 4.45 14.27 4.08
C VAL A 154 3.66 14.73 5.31
N VAL A 155 3.85 14.06 6.46
CA VAL A 155 3.20 14.45 7.71
C VAL A 155 3.65 15.85 8.11
N ARG A 156 4.95 16.17 8.09
CA ARG A 156 5.46 17.53 8.37
C ARG A 156 4.83 18.58 7.49
N ARG A 157 4.76 18.34 6.18
CA ARG A 157 4.14 19.33 5.25
C ARG A 157 2.68 19.60 5.58
N ILE A 158 1.96 18.61 6.11
CA ILE A 158 0.57 18.78 6.53
C ILE A 158 0.49 19.54 7.84
N ILE A 159 1.22 19.11 8.87
CA ILE A 159 1.12 19.74 10.20
C ILE A 159 1.69 21.15 10.19
N ASP A 160 2.89 21.35 9.62
CA ASP A 160 3.53 22.66 9.56
C ASP A 160 2.75 23.63 8.65
N GLY A 161 2.26 23.15 7.50
CA GLY A 161 1.47 23.93 6.55
C GLY A 161 0.13 24.41 7.12
N ASN A 162 -0.35 23.79 8.20
CA ASN A 162 -1.59 24.17 8.91
C ASN A 162 -1.32 24.77 10.29
N GLY A 163 -0.08 25.11 10.62
CA GLY A 163 0.28 25.68 11.91
C GLY A 163 -0.07 24.81 13.11
N TRP A 164 -0.03 23.50 12.92
CA TRP A 164 -0.41 22.54 13.97
C TRP A 164 0.65 22.51 15.08
N MET A 165 0.16 22.52 16.32
CA MET A 165 0.96 22.42 17.53
C MET A 165 0.36 21.37 18.48
N PRO A 166 1.17 20.73 19.36
CA PRO A 166 0.68 19.70 20.27
C PRO A 166 -0.46 20.13 21.20
N ASP A 167 -0.60 21.40 21.50
CA ASP A 167 -1.70 21.95 22.32
C ASP A 167 -3.07 21.92 21.61
N LEU A 168 -3.10 21.72 20.29
CA LEU A 168 -4.34 21.46 19.53
C LEU A 168 -4.89 20.05 19.73
N ILE A 169 -4.12 19.14 20.32
CA ILE A 169 -4.53 17.76 20.53
C ILE A 169 -5.75 17.67 21.46
N ASN A 170 -6.79 17.05 20.97
CA ASN A 170 -7.97 16.71 21.76
C ASN A 170 -7.77 15.37 22.48
N ALA A 171 -7.09 15.38 23.62
CA ALA A 171 -6.72 14.19 24.38
C ALA A 171 -7.90 13.23 24.70
N PRO A 172 -9.13 13.69 25.04
CA PRO A 172 -10.30 12.82 25.19
C PRO A 172 -10.67 12.00 23.94
N ARG A 173 -10.23 12.41 22.76
CA ARG A 173 -10.46 11.69 21.48
C ARG A 173 -9.38 10.66 21.16
N ARG A 174 -8.46 10.35 22.08
CA ARG A 174 -7.40 9.35 21.84
C ARG A 174 -7.96 8.02 21.35
N GLY A 175 -7.44 7.55 20.22
CA GLY A 175 -7.89 6.33 19.52
C GLY A 175 -9.09 6.53 18.61
N ALA A 176 -9.73 7.71 18.61
CA ALA A 176 -10.77 8.05 17.66
C ALA A 176 -10.17 8.25 16.24
N ARG A 177 -10.95 7.90 15.23
CA ARG A 177 -10.55 8.06 13.81
C ARG A 177 -10.52 9.53 13.36
N ALA A 178 -11.25 10.39 14.03
CA ALA A 178 -11.35 11.81 13.74
C ALA A 178 -11.50 12.63 15.02
N GLY A 179 -11.09 13.89 14.97
CA GLY A 179 -11.22 14.87 16.02
C GLY A 179 -10.16 14.76 17.13
N TRP A 180 -9.09 14.00 16.93
CA TRP A 180 -7.97 13.93 17.86
C TRP A 180 -6.89 14.99 17.56
N TRP A 181 -6.58 15.19 16.26
CA TRP A 181 -5.53 16.11 15.85
C TRP A 181 -5.89 17.58 16.05
N GLY A 182 -7.19 17.93 16.12
CA GLY A 182 -7.63 19.32 16.07
C GLY A 182 -7.44 19.97 14.71
N LEU A 183 -7.33 19.18 13.66
CA LEU A 183 -7.20 19.59 12.27
C LEU A 183 -8.55 19.43 11.53
N PRO A 184 -8.71 20.08 10.37
CA PRO A 184 -9.85 19.82 9.48
C PRO A 184 -9.96 18.33 9.10
N GLU A 185 -11.20 17.84 8.98
CA GLU A 185 -11.50 16.42 8.76
C GLU A 185 -10.77 15.80 7.58
N PRO A 186 -10.61 16.46 6.41
CA PRO A 186 -9.85 15.90 5.30
C PRO A 186 -8.40 15.56 5.66
N LEU A 187 -7.75 16.43 6.43
CA LEU A 187 -6.37 16.26 6.85
C LEU A 187 -6.26 15.09 7.85
N GLU A 188 -7.14 15.07 8.86
CA GLU A 188 -7.18 13.96 9.81
C GLU A 188 -7.44 12.63 9.14
N ALA A 189 -8.35 12.60 8.16
CA ALA A 189 -8.64 11.40 7.39
C ALA A 189 -7.43 10.90 6.58
N PHE A 190 -6.62 11.81 6.04
CA PHE A 190 -5.41 11.43 5.32
C PHE A 190 -4.28 11.00 6.26
N LEU A 191 -4.06 11.73 7.36
CA LEU A 191 -3.10 11.35 8.40
C LEU A 191 -3.42 9.96 8.96
N ASP A 192 -4.70 9.64 9.21
CA ASP A 192 -5.11 8.30 9.64
C ASP A 192 -4.72 7.21 8.64
N GLN A 193 -4.77 7.49 7.34
CA GLN A 193 -4.37 6.49 6.33
C GLN A 193 -2.87 6.28 6.27
N ILE A 194 -2.07 7.35 6.27
CA ILE A 194 -0.62 7.22 6.08
C ILE A 194 0.11 6.85 7.38
N ILE A 195 -0.45 7.16 8.54
CA ILE A 195 0.13 6.80 9.83
C ILE A 195 -0.52 5.52 10.36
N THR A 196 -1.84 5.54 10.65
CA THR A 196 -2.47 4.39 11.31
C THR A 196 -2.54 3.17 10.40
N TRP A 197 -3.15 3.32 9.23
CA TRP A 197 -3.44 2.16 8.38
C TRP A 197 -2.20 1.61 7.69
N ARG A 198 -1.35 2.50 7.17
CA ARG A 198 -0.11 2.07 6.54
C ARG A 198 0.83 1.41 7.55
N GLU A 199 1.05 2.04 8.70
CA GLU A 199 2.03 1.54 9.66
C GLU A 199 1.51 0.36 10.49
N LEU A 200 0.21 0.12 10.54
CA LEU A 200 -0.35 -1.13 11.06
C LEU A 200 0.16 -2.34 10.25
N GLY A 201 0.35 -2.19 8.94
CA GLY A 201 0.97 -3.21 8.10
C GLY A 201 2.42 -3.47 8.47
N PHE A 202 3.20 -2.41 8.66
CA PHE A 202 4.60 -2.49 9.09
C PHE A 202 4.73 -3.09 10.50
N ASN A 203 3.86 -2.71 11.42
CA ASN A 203 3.80 -3.31 12.76
C ASN A 203 3.52 -4.82 12.69
N ASN A 204 2.56 -5.22 11.86
CA ASN A 204 2.28 -6.65 11.69
C ASN A 204 3.47 -7.40 11.11
N ALA A 205 4.14 -6.86 10.09
CA ALA A 205 5.30 -7.50 9.47
C ALA A 205 6.50 -7.55 10.42
N TYR A 206 6.71 -6.52 11.23
CA TYR A 206 7.81 -6.47 12.20
C TYR A 206 7.69 -7.56 13.28
N HIS A 207 6.49 -7.80 13.79
CA HIS A 207 6.24 -8.77 14.85
C HIS A 207 5.88 -10.19 14.39
N ASN A 208 5.52 -10.34 13.11
CA ASN A 208 5.05 -11.61 12.56
C ASN A 208 5.81 -11.92 11.26
N PRO A 209 6.86 -12.76 11.33
CA PRO A 209 7.63 -13.18 10.14
C PRO A 209 6.74 -13.80 9.04
N ASP A 210 5.67 -14.48 9.43
CA ASP A 210 4.74 -15.16 8.53
C ASP A 210 3.57 -14.26 8.08
N HIS A 211 3.73 -12.92 8.21
CA HIS A 211 2.66 -11.96 7.90
C HIS A 211 2.09 -12.07 6.49
N ASN A 212 2.82 -12.64 5.55
CA ASN A 212 2.42 -12.87 4.16
C ASN A 212 1.94 -14.32 3.89
N HIS A 213 1.65 -15.10 4.92
CA HIS A 213 1.15 -16.47 4.82
C HIS A 213 -0.27 -16.58 5.37
N TYR A 214 -1.06 -17.51 4.80
CA TYR A 214 -2.46 -17.76 5.19
C TYR A 214 -2.60 -18.08 6.68
N GLU A 215 -1.66 -18.84 7.24
CA GLU A 215 -1.65 -19.26 8.63
C GLU A 215 -1.62 -18.11 9.63
N SER A 216 -1.14 -16.94 9.21
CA SER A 216 -1.10 -15.72 10.02
C SER A 216 -2.45 -15.03 10.20
N LEU A 217 -3.50 -15.52 9.54
CA LEU A 217 -4.86 -15.01 9.72
C LEU A 217 -5.38 -15.23 11.14
N PRO A 218 -6.26 -14.34 11.62
CA PRO A 218 -6.95 -14.55 12.89
C PRO A 218 -7.70 -15.88 12.91
N GLN A 219 -7.68 -16.56 14.04
CA GLN A 219 -8.30 -17.89 14.17
C GLN A 219 -9.78 -17.90 13.77
N TRP A 220 -10.54 -16.85 14.13
CA TRP A 220 -11.95 -16.75 13.74
C TRP A 220 -12.16 -16.75 12.23
N ALA A 221 -11.23 -16.12 11.48
CA ALA A 221 -11.31 -16.05 10.02
C ALA A 221 -10.99 -17.44 9.40
N LYS A 222 -9.96 -18.11 9.90
CA LYS A 222 -9.61 -19.47 9.44
C LYS A 222 -10.76 -20.47 9.71
N ILE A 223 -11.36 -20.42 10.90
CA ILE A 223 -12.49 -21.28 11.25
C ILE A 223 -13.64 -21.08 10.27
N THR A 224 -14.10 -19.83 10.11
CA THR A 224 -15.26 -19.59 9.25
C THR A 224 -14.99 -19.91 7.78
N LEU A 225 -13.78 -19.68 7.26
CA LEU A 225 -13.41 -20.07 5.89
C LEU A 225 -13.35 -21.59 5.72
N SER A 226 -12.86 -22.31 6.73
CA SER A 226 -12.84 -23.79 6.73
C SER A 226 -14.24 -24.39 6.81
N GLU A 227 -15.16 -23.81 7.59
CA GLU A 227 -16.56 -24.25 7.67
C GLU A 227 -17.30 -24.09 6.34
N HIS A 228 -16.81 -23.22 5.45
CA HIS A 228 -17.39 -22.95 4.12
C HIS A 228 -16.51 -23.47 2.95
N ALA A 229 -15.56 -24.37 3.23
CA ALA A 229 -14.63 -24.88 2.21
C ALA A 229 -15.35 -25.67 1.11
N ASP A 230 -16.37 -26.44 1.48
CA ASP A 230 -17.13 -27.31 0.57
C ASP A 230 -18.32 -26.62 -0.10
N ASP A 231 -18.53 -25.32 0.15
CA ASP A 231 -19.61 -24.58 -0.48
C ASP A 231 -19.42 -24.51 -2.00
N GLU A 232 -20.54 -24.71 -2.73
CA GLU A 232 -20.54 -24.64 -4.20
C GLU A 232 -20.09 -23.28 -4.69
N ARG A 233 -19.13 -23.28 -5.65
CA ARG A 233 -18.56 -22.06 -6.21
C ARG A 233 -18.23 -22.19 -7.71
N THR A 234 -18.30 -21.08 -8.42
CA THR A 234 -17.73 -20.98 -9.76
C THR A 234 -16.21 -20.87 -9.62
N THR A 235 -15.46 -21.72 -10.31
CA THR A 235 -14.00 -21.70 -10.27
C THR A 235 -13.42 -21.21 -11.59
N TYR A 236 -12.28 -20.52 -11.51
CA TYR A 236 -11.43 -20.13 -12.62
C TYR A 236 -10.01 -20.65 -12.41
N THR A 237 -9.23 -20.72 -13.47
CA THR A 237 -7.78 -20.93 -13.38
C THR A 237 -7.06 -19.62 -13.09
N LEU A 238 -5.86 -19.67 -12.49
CA LEU A 238 -5.02 -18.48 -12.30
C LEU A 238 -4.75 -17.76 -13.64
N GLU A 239 -4.62 -18.51 -14.74
CA GLU A 239 -4.41 -17.92 -16.06
C GLU A 239 -5.63 -17.09 -16.51
N GLN A 240 -6.85 -17.60 -16.33
CA GLN A 240 -8.08 -16.84 -16.63
C GLN A 240 -8.17 -15.58 -15.76
N ILE A 241 -7.86 -15.71 -14.46
CA ILE A 241 -7.79 -14.58 -13.53
C ILE A 241 -6.75 -13.55 -13.99
N ARG A 242 -5.55 -13.98 -14.31
CA ARG A 242 -4.45 -13.11 -14.79
C ARG A 242 -4.84 -12.35 -16.05
N ASN A 243 -5.50 -13.03 -16.98
CA ASN A 243 -5.92 -12.47 -18.27
C ASN A 243 -7.22 -11.65 -18.21
N ALA A 244 -7.81 -11.48 -17.02
CA ALA A 244 -9.10 -10.82 -16.84
C ALA A 244 -10.21 -11.44 -17.70
N ASP A 245 -10.25 -12.77 -17.75
CA ASP A 245 -11.19 -13.60 -18.52
C ASP A 245 -12.18 -14.30 -17.59
N THR A 246 -13.01 -13.49 -16.93
CA THR A 246 -14.09 -13.95 -16.06
C THR A 246 -15.45 -13.42 -16.56
N HIS A 247 -16.53 -13.91 -15.97
CA HIS A 247 -17.87 -13.39 -16.28
C HIS A 247 -18.15 -11.99 -15.69
N ASP A 248 -17.27 -11.49 -14.79
CA ASP A 248 -17.48 -10.22 -14.07
C ASP A 248 -16.72 -9.08 -14.73
N GLU A 249 -17.42 -8.25 -15.51
CA GLU A 249 -16.82 -7.14 -16.24
C GLU A 249 -16.16 -6.08 -15.35
N ILE A 250 -16.70 -5.85 -14.12
CA ILE A 250 -16.14 -4.87 -13.18
C ILE A 250 -14.82 -5.39 -12.63
N TRP A 251 -14.79 -6.66 -12.28
CA TRP A 251 -13.59 -7.32 -11.82
C TRP A 251 -12.52 -7.37 -12.91
N ASN A 252 -12.90 -7.76 -14.13
CA ASN A 252 -12.00 -7.79 -15.29
C ASN A 252 -11.40 -6.40 -15.55
N ALA A 253 -12.20 -5.33 -15.45
CA ALA A 253 -11.70 -3.96 -15.58
C ALA A 253 -10.70 -3.61 -14.46
N ALA A 254 -10.93 -4.06 -13.22
CA ALA A 254 -10.00 -3.83 -12.11
C ALA A 254 -8.68 -4.59 -12.31
N GLN A 255 -8.71 -5.82 -12.80
CA GLN A 255 -7.52 -6.59 -13.14
C GLN A 255 -6.74 -5.93 -14.28
N ARG A 256 -7.41 -5.46 -15.33
CA ARG A 256 -6.75 -4.72 -16.42
C ARG A 256 -6.17 -3.38 -15.96
N GLN A 257 -6.83 -2.68 -15.02
CA GLN A 257 -6.26 -1.48 -14.41
C GLN A 257 -4.95 -1.83 -13.68
N LEU A 258 -4.93 -2.90 -12.90
CA LEU A 258 -3.72 -3.35 -12.21
C LEU A 258 -2.58 -3.59 -13.20
N VAL A 259 -2.83 -4.38 -14.24
CA VAL A 259 -1.81 -4.74 -15.25
C VAL A 259 -1.31 -3.50 -16.02
N ARG A 260 -2.21 -2.58 -16.41
CA ARG A 260 -1.86 -1.43 -17.27
C ARG A 260 -1.29 -0.24 -16.52
N LYS A 261 -1.72 -0.03 -15.27
CA LYS A 261 -1.38 1.17 -14.46
C LYS A 261 -0.51 0.85 -13.24
N GLY A 262 -0.33 -0.44 -12.90
CA GLY A 262 0.35 -0.85 -11.67
C GLY A 262 -0.37 -0.48 -10.38
N ILE A 263 -1.63 -0.11 -10.46
CA ILE A 263 -2.47 0.28 -9.32
C ILE A 263 -3.92 -0.17 -9.53
N ILE A 264 -4.64 -0.39 -8.44
CA ILE A 264 -6.10 -0.52 -8.46
C ILE A 264 -6.69 0.51 -7.49
N HIS A 265 -7.82 1.11 -7.86
CA HIS A 265 -8.59 1.94 -6.93
C HIS A 265 -8.92 1.17 -5.64
N ASN A 266 -8.70 1.79 -4.47
CA ASN A 266 -8.77 1.09 -3.17
C ASN A 266 -10.08 0.31 -2.94
N TYR A 267 -11.24 0.89 -3.27
CA TYR A 267 -12.51 0.20 -3.14
C TYR A 267 -12.60 -1.02 -4.07
N LEU A 268 -12.15 -0.86 -5.31
CA LEU A 268 -12.14 -1.94 -6.30
C LEU A 268 -11.08 -3.01 -5.97
N ARG A 269 -9.97 -2.66 -5.33
CA ARG A 269 -8.99 -3.63 -4.84
C ARG A 269 -9.62 -4.57 -3.80
N MET A 270 -10.48 -4.05 -2.93
CA MET A 270 -11.22 -4.90 -1.99
C MET A 270 -12.20 -5.83 -2.70
N LEU A 271 -12.96 -5.33 -3.66
CA LEU A 271 -13.85 -6.16 -4.49
C LEU A 271 -13.04 -7.21 -5.27
N TRP A 272 -11.92 -6.83 -5.87
CA TRP A 272 -11.02 -7.69 -6.62
C TRP A 272 -10.58 -8.90 -5.79
N GLY A 273 -10.10 -8.68 -4.58
CA GLY A 273 -9.71 -9.78 -3.69
C GLY A 273 -10.90 -10.62 -3.24
N LYS A 274 -12.06 -10.02 -2.94
CA LYS A 274 -13.28 -10.77 -2.56
C LYS A 274 -13.75 -11.72 -3.66
N ARG A 275 -13.64 -11.30 -4.93
CA ARG A 275 -13.98 -12.16 -6.06
C ARG A 275 -12.96 -13.28 -6.26
N ILE A 276 -11.67 -13.04 -6.03
CA ILE A 276 -10.68 -14.11 -6.04
C ILE A 276 -10.98 -15.14 -4.95
N LEU A 277 -11.33 -14.71 -3.72
CA LEU A 277 -11.77 -15.62 -2.65
C LEU A 277 -13.00 -16.46 -3.06
N GLU A 278 -13.93 -15.85 -3.78
CA GLU A 278 -15.15 -16.54 -4.24
C GLU A 278 -14.86 -17.59 -5.32
N TRP A 279 -13.81 -17.39 -6.12
CA TRP A 279 -13.54 -18.19 -7.33
C TRP A 279 -12.38 -19.18 -7.21
N ALA A 280 -11.50 -19.00 -6.26
CA ALA A 280 -10.43 -19.96 -5.98
C ALA A 280 -11.00 -21.24 -5.35
N SER A 281 -10.33 -22.36 -5.52
CA SER A 281 -10.77 -23.64 -4.97
C SER A 281 -10.68 -23.69 -3.45
N SER A 282 -9.77 -22.90 -2.86
CA SER A 282 -9.62 -22.76 -1.41
C SER A 282 -9.24 -21.32 -1.02
N PRO A 283 -9.41 -20.93 0.25
CA PRO A 283 -8.97 -19.62 0.71
C PRO A 283 -7.44 -19.46 0.73
N GLU A 284 -6.69 -20.55 0.88
CA GLU A 284 -5.23 -20.58 0.75
C GLU A 284 -4.81 -20.25 -0.67
N GLU A 285 -5.38 -20.92 -1.66
CA GLU A 285 -5.15 -20.64 -3.08
C GLU A 285 -5.54 -19.19 -3.43
N ALA A 286 -6.66 -18.69 -2.87
CA ALA A 286 -7.04 -17.29 -3.06
C ALA A 286 -5.98 -16.32 -2.53
N ALA A 287 -5.37 -16.61 -1.38
CA ALA A 287 -4.28 -15.80 -0.83
C ALA A 287 -3.05 -15.82 -1.74
N GLU A 288 -2.65 -16.99 -2.21
CA GLU A 288 -1.52 -17.16 -3.13
C GLU A 288 -1.74 -16.39 -4.44
N TRP A 289 -2.92 -16.50 -5.06
CA TRP A 289 -3.24 -15.78 -6.28
C TRP A 289 -3.25 -14.26 -6.10
N MET A 290 -3.81 -13.77 -4.97
CA MET A 290 -3.78 -12.35 -4.66
C MET A 290 -2.35 -11.82 -4.49
N ILE A 291 -1.48 -12.59 -3.84
CA ILE A 291 -0.06 -12.25 -3.67
C ILE A 291 0.64 -12.25 -5.02
N ASP A 292 0.52 -13.34 -5.80
CA ASP A 292 1.15 -13.46 -7.11
C ASP A 292 0.81 -12.30 -8.03
N LEU A 293 -0.48 -12.01 -8.19
CA LEU A 293 -0.96 -10.94 -9.07
C LEU A 293 -0.56 -9.55 -8.57
N ASN A 294 -0.64 -9.33 -7.25
CA ASN A 294 -0.28 -8.05 -6.68
C ASN A 294 1.22 -7.78 -6.77
N ASP A 295 2.05 -8.77 -6.44
CA ASP A 295 3.51 -8.63 -6.43
C ASP A 295 4.10 -8.62 -7.85
N THR A 296 3.39 -9.18 -8.83
CA THR A 296 3.74 -9.12 -10.24
C THR A 296 3.43 -7.75 -10.84
N TYR A 297 2.25 -7.19 -10.58
CA TYR A 297 1.75 -6.05 -11.33
C TYR A 297 1.66 -4.74 -10.56
N ALA A 298 1.50 -4.77 -9.22
CA ALA A 298 1.35 -3.53 -8.46
C ALA A 298 2.69 -2.84 -8.23
N LEU A 299 2.77 -1.54 -8.50
CA LEU A 299 3.95 -0.71 -8.24
C LEU A 299 4.28 -0.60 -6.75
N ASP A 300 3.30 -0.84 -5.87
CA ASP A 300 3.47 -0.95 -4.42
C ASP A 300 3.36 -2.39 -3.91
N GLY A 301 3.57 -3.38 -4.79
CA GLY A 301 3.66 -4.79 -4.42
C GLY A 301 4.80 -5.07 -3.45
N ARG A 302 4.72 -6.16 -2.68
CA ARG A 302 5.72 -6.57 -1.65
C ARG A 302 5.86 -5.61 -0.46
N ASP A 303 5.11 -4.51 -0.42
CA ASP A 303 5.06 -3.63 0.74
C ASP A 303 4.26 -4.30 1.88
N PRO A 304 4.67 -4.18 3.16
CA PRO A 304 3.90 -4.70 4.29
C PRO A 304 2.45 -4.25 4.33
N ASN A 305 2.17 -3.02 3.88
CA ASN A 305 0.81 -2.52 3.76
C ASN A 305 0.04 -3.22 2.62
N SER A 306 0.72 -3.63 1.56
CA SER A 306 0.15 -4.42 0.46
C SER A 306 -0.35 -5.78 0.96
N TYR A 307 0.49 -6.53 1.66
CA TYR A 307 0.09 -7.80 2.30
C TYR A 307 -1.04 -7.60 3.30
N THR A 308 -1.00 -6.52 4.10
CA THR A 308 -2.10 -6.19 5.00
C THR A 308 -3.42 -6.01 4.25
N GLY A 309 -3.41 -5.36 3.10
CA GLY A 309 -4.58 -5.19 2.23
C GLY A 309 -5.11 -6.52 1.68
N ILE A 310 -4.22 -7.42 1.22
CA ILE A 310 -4.55 -8.76 0.74
C ILE A 310 -5.22 -9.57 1.88
N PHE A 311 -4.57 -9.66 3.02
CA PHE A 311 -5.09 -10.45 4.13
C PHE A 311 -6.29 -9.82 4.83
N TRP A 312 -6.53 -8.51 4.66
CA TRP A 312 -7.80 -7.90 5.07
C TRP A 312 -8.97 -8.47 4.29
N VAL A 313 -8.79 -8.79 3.02
CA VAL A 313 -9.81 -9.50 2.24
C VAL A 313 -10.26 -10.78 2.94
N LEU A 314 -9.32 -11.46 3.62
CA LEU A 314 -9.52 -12.72 4.31
C LEU A 314 -9.81 -12.55 5.83
N GLY A 315 -9.96 -11.32 6.34
CA GLY A 315 -10.39 -11.05 7.72
C GLY A 315 -9.33 -10.48 8.67
N ARG A 316 -8.06 -10.29 8.24
CA ARG A 316 -7.04 -9.64 9.07
C ARG A 316 -7.48 -8.21 9.41
N HIS A 317 -7.28 -7.79 10.67
CA HIS A 317 -7.67 -6.49 11.20
C HIS A 317 -9.16 -6.13 11.10
N ASP A 318 -10.00 -7.09 10.68
CA ASP A 318 -11.45 -6.95 10.61
C ASP A 318 -12.13 -7.74 11.74
N ARG A 319 -13.42 -7.70 11.79
CA ARG A 319 -14.29 -8.44 12.70
C ARG A 319 -15.16 -9.42 11.93
N ALA A 320 -15.74 -10.37 12.64
CA ALA A 320 -16.79 -11.21 12.08
C ALA A 320 -18.03 -10.39 11.71
N TRP A 321 -18.60 -10.68 10.53
CA TRP A 321 -19.78 -10.02 9.96
C TRP A 321 -20.92 -11.04 9.86
N GLY A 322 -22.13 -10.60 10.07
CA GLY A 322 -23.34 -11.37 9.84
C GLY A 322 -24.27 -10.70 8.82
N PRO A 323 -25.20 -11.44 8.24
CA PRO A 323 -25.33 -12.91 8.31
C PRO A 323 -24.20 -13.64 7.58
N GLU A 324 -23.95 -14.90 7.95
CA GLU A 324 -23.04 -15.79 7.21
C GLU A 324 -23.49 -15.98 5.77
N ARG A 325 -22.52 -16.14 4.88
CA ARG A 325 -22.77 -16.34 3.45
C ARG A 325 -21.93 -17.50 2.92
N ALA A 326 -22.47 -18.19 1.96
CA ALA A 326 -21.73 -19.23 1.24
C ALA A 326 -20.34 -18.73 0.83
N ILE A 327 -19.31 -19.57 0.95
CA ILE A 327 -17.90 -19.31 0.67
C ILE A 327 -17.24 -18.33 1.65
N PHE A 328 -17.94 -17.25 2.02
CA PHE A 328 -17.40 -16.16 2.85
C PHE A 328 -17.56 -16.41 4.36
N GLY A 329 -18.53 -17.23 4.77
CA GLY A 329 -18.89 -17.32 6.17
C GLY A 329 -19.14 -15.96 6.80
N LYS A 330 -18.38 -15.63 7.84
CA LYS A 330 -18.38 -14.35 8.56
C LYS A 330 -17.40 -13.33 7.99
N ILE A 331 -16.72 -13.63 6.90
CA ILE A 331 -15.87 -12.66 6.22
C ILE A 331 -16.76 -11.60 5.55
N ARG A 332 -16.35 -10.35 5.64
CA ARG A 332 -17.07 -9.23 5.02
C ARG A 332 -17.28 -9.47 3.53
N TYR A 333 -18.53 -9.48 3.12
CA TYR A 333 -18.93 -9.71 1.73
C TYR A 333 -18.93 -8.43 0.89
N MET A 334 -18.49 -8.54 -0.36
CA MET A 334 -18.65 -7.50 -1.39
C MET A 334 -19.02 -8.16 -2.73
N SER A 335 -19.85 -7.49 -3.53
CA SER A 335 -20.23 -7.95 -4.86
C SER A 335 -20.15 -6.83 -5.89
N SER A 336 -19.93 -7.21 -7.14
CA SER A 336 -19.93 -6.30 -8.30
C SER A 336 -21.28 -5.64 -8.51
N GLU A 337 -22.36 -6.37 -8.25
CA GLU A 337 -23.72 -5.84 -8.33
C GLU A 337 -23.96 -4.71 -7.32
N ASN A 338 -23.54 -4.86 -6.06
CA ASN A 338 -23.64 -3.79 -5.07
C ASN A 338 -22.71 -2.62 -5.43
N THR A 339 -21.55 -2.89 -6.00
CA THR A 339 -20.61 -1.88 -6.47
C THR A 339 -21.21 -1.05 -7.60
N ARG A 340 -21.89 -1.70 -8.55
CA ARG A 340 -22.61 -1.03 -9.65
C ARG A 340 -23.74 -0.13 -9.16
N ARG A 341 -24.46 -0.54 -8.11
CA ARG A 341 -25.52 0.29 -7.51
C ARG A 341 -24.96 1.50 -6.76
N LYS A 342 -23.75 1.38 -6.23
CA LYS A 342 -23.12 2.39 -5.38
C LYS A 342 -22.39 3.47 -6.17
N PHE A 343 -21.81 3.14 -7.33
CA PHE A 343 -20.94 4.02 -8.10
C PHE A 343 -21.36 4.13 -9.56
N ASP A 344 -21.12 5.31 -10.16
CA ASP A 344 -21.10 5.47 -11.60
C ASP A 344 -19.82 4.86 -12.18
N LEU A 345 -19.91 3.62 -12.65
CA LEU A 345 -18.78 2.87 -13.21
C LEU A 345 -18.64 3.05 -14.73
N LYS A 346 -19.53 3.78 -15.40
CA LYS A 346 -19.49 3.91 -16.86
C LYS A 346 -18.16 4.45 -17.38
N PRO A 347 -17.59 5.55 -16.84
CA PRO A 347 -16.28 6.02 -17.29
C PRO A 347 -15.16 5.02 -17.03
N TYR A 348 -15.21 4.33 -15.89
CA TYR A 348 -14.21 3.31 -15.52
C TYR A 348 -14.22 2.11 -16.46
N LEU A 349 -15.40 1.61 -16.80
CA LEU A 349 -15.55 0.51 -17.75
C LEU A 349 -15.21 0.93 -19.19
N GLN A 350 -15.41 2.19 -19.57
CA GLN A 350 -14.93 2.72 -20.84
C GLN A 350 -13.41 2.73 -20.94
N GLU A 351 -12.69 2.99 -19.84
CA GLU A 351 -11.21 3.03 -19.81
C GLU A 351 -10.59 1.62 -19.70
N PHE A 352 -11.18 0.73 -18.90
CA PHE A 352 -10.56 -0.56 -18.54
C PHE A 352 -11.38 -1.78 -18.94
N GLY A 353 -12.54 -1.62 -19.55
CA GLY A 353 -13.46 -2.73 -19.89
C GLY A 353 -13.01 -3.59 -21.08
N HIS A 354 -12.00 -3.15 -21.83
CA HIS A 354 -11.56 -3.82 -23.04
C HIS A 354 -10.05 -4.09 -23.07
#